data_fa83c7daeeaf298ffe03a95eb85ea242
#
_entry.id   fa83c7daeeaf298ffe03a95eb85ea242
#
_cell.length_a   1.000
_cell.length_b   1.000
_cell.length_c   1.000
_cell.angle_alpha   90.00
_cell.angle_beta   90.00
_cell.angle_gamma   90.00
#
_symmetry.space_group_name_H-M   'P 1'
#
loop_
_entity.id
_entity.type
_entity.pdbx_description
1 polymer ?
#
loop_
_entity_poly.entity_id
_entity_poly.type
_entity_poly.pdbx_seq_one_letter_code
_entity_poly.pdbx_strand_id
1 'polypeptide(L)'
;MSQLNSVLLKALELSKPMQGEVKKVSSVAKEVKESIIKHASSTQIKDIVLGGSYAKGTWLKGDVDIDIFVKMNSSLKKEEFELLGKQIGLESLKQYQPYLRYSDHPYVEAFVEGLRVNIVPCYDVEKWNWISAADRSPFHTEYVTEKLDEEKRDQVRLLKKFLKSLGIYGAEIAKNGFSGYVTEVLILKYGSFQSTLEALSHVQEEKVIISTDPINEEAAKKTFKHSVIILDPIDPKRNLGTAISVENFGKFVLAARTFLKKPSIEFFIRQERGGTANIFSEIYPNILVVSFNYRERSPDVIWGQLKKSMNAISKQLTLEGFNVIRSICTTDERTEAAFIFLLESITLPSYMVKTGPKILRKYDSSNFISKNNNVARLMWINNEMRITTLVARKATDAREYVRLLLDERIDSIGITKGLVPDLGNKTQIYTANETKFTYLVKAAINELTTIEKIFF
;
A
#
# COMPACT_ATOMS: atom_id res chain seq x y z
N MET A 1 10.53 29.11 -23.37
CA MET A 1 10.01 27.82 -22.88
C MET A 1 8.83 28.09 -21.97
N SER A 2 7.76 27.29 -22.05
CA SER A 2 6.67 27.40 -21.08
C SER A 2 7.16 27.04 -19.67
N GLN A 3 6.50 27.57 -18.62
CA GLN A 3 6.81 27.22 -17.23
C GLN A 3 6.79 25.70 -17.01
N LEU A 4 5.82 25.02 -17.61
CA LEU A 4 5.70 23.57 -17.56
C LEU A 4 6.97 22.87 -18.09
N ASN A 5 7.43 23.23 -19.28
CA ASN A 5 8.62 22.61 -19.89
C ASN A 5 9.87 22.81 -19.03
N SER A 6 10.04 24.01 -18.44
CA SER A 6 11.18 24.27 -17.55
C SER A 6 11.14 23.38 -16.29
N VAL A 7 9.95 23.14 -15.71
CA VAL A 7 9.77 22.26 -14.55
C VAL A 7 10.04 20.80 -14.93
N LEU A 8 9.53 20.34 -16.08
CA LEU A 8 9.73 18.96 -16.52
C LEU A 8 11.19 18.64 -16.81
N LEU A 9 11.94 19.58 -17.42
CA LEU A 9 13.39 19.40 -17.65
C LEU A 9 14.14 19.24 -16.32
N LYS A 10 13.88 20.11 -15.33
CA LYS A 10 14.49 19.98 -14.00
C LYS A 10 14.10 18.68 -13.29
N ALA A 11 12.84 18.28 -13.41
CA ALA A 11 12.36 17.03 -12.84
C ALA A 11 13.03 15.81 -13.47
N LEU A 12 13.30 15.87 -14.77
CA LEU A 12 14.01 14.82 -15.50
C LEU A 12 15.48 14.71 -15.05
N GLU A 13 16.18 15.83 -14.86
CA GLU A 13 17.55 15.86 -14.33
C GLU A 13 17.62 15.20 -12.93
N LEU A 14 16.59 15.39 -12.10
CA LEU A 14 16.46 14.75 -10.78
C LEU A 14 16.12 13.26 -10.85
N SER A 15 15.63 12.79 -12.00
CA SER A 15 15.05 11.45 -12.14
C SER A 15 15.93 10.52 -12.97
N LYS A 16 16.66 11.04 -13.95
CA LYS A 16 17.45 10.27 -14.91
C LYS A 16 18.77 9.82 -14.28
N PRO A 17 19.11 8.52 -14.37
CA PRO A 17 20.37 7.99 -13.86
C PRO A 17 21.58 8.61 -14.56
N MET A 18 22.66 8.81 -13.83
CA MET A 18 23.93 9.26 -14.39
C MET A 18 24.71 8.11 -15.05
N GLN A 19 25.56 8.40 -16.01
CA GLN A 19 26.36 7.37 -16.72
C GLN A 19 27.17 6.48 -15.77
N GLY A 20 27.76 7.05 -14.70
CA GLY A 20 28.50 6.27 -13.72
C GLY A 20 27.63 5.27 -12.98
N GLU A 21 26.41 5.67 -12.65
CA GLU A 21 25.42 4.81 -12.00
C GLU A 21 24.96 3.69 -12.95
N VAL A 22 24.70 4.01 -14.21
CA VAL A 22 24.35 3.01 -15.24
C VAL A 22 25.44 1.97 -15.39
N LYS A 23 26.72 2.37 -15.44
CA LYS A 23 27.86 1.44 -15.53
C LYS A 23 27.95 0.53 -14.32
N LYS A 24 27.80 1.09 -13.10
CA LYS A 24 27.82 0.30 -11.85
C LYS A 24 26.70 -0.74 -11.84
N VAL A 25 25.46 -0.32 -12.12
CA VAL A 25 24.29 -1.21 -12.12
C VAL A 25 24.45 -2.32 -13.15
N SER A 26 24.94 -2.00 -14.36
CA SER A 26 25.21 -2.99 -15.41
C SER A 26 26.30 -3.97 -15.03
N SER A 27 27.36 -3.53 -14.34
CA SER A 27 28.42 -4.42 -13.84
C SER A 27 27.89 -5.41 -12.85
N VAL A 28 27.12 -4.96 -11.84
CA VAL A 28 26.51 -5.81 -10.82
C VAL A 28 25.50 -6.79 -11.45
N ALA A 29 24.66 -6.31 -12.35
CA ALA A 29 23.69 -7.19 -13.03
C ALA A 29 24.38 -8.31 -13.81
N LYS A 30 25.49 -8.00 -14.51
CA LYS A 30 26.29 -8.97 -15.24
C LYS A 30 26.96 -9.98 -14.31
N GLU A 31 27.62 -9.51 -13.24
CA GLU A 31 28.28 -10.34 -12.25
C GLU A 31 27.30 -11.36 -11.61
N VAL A 32 26.14 -10.87 -11.15
CA VAL A 32 25.15 -11.75 -10.54
C VAL A 32 24.57 -12.73 -11.55
N LYS A 33 24.30 -12.31 -12.79
CA LYS A 33 23.84 -13.22 -13.84
C LYS A 33 24.85 -14.32 -14.13
N GLU A 34 26.13 -14.00 -14.20
CA GLU A 34 27.23 -14.98 -14.36
C GLU A 34 27.31 -15.94 -13.17
N SER A 35 27.13 -15.44 -11.95
CA SER A 35 27.04 -16.27 -10.74
C SER A 35 25.86 -17.24 -10.80
N ILE A 36 24.68 -16.78 -11.23
CA ILE A 36 23.50 -17.65 -11.40
C ILE A 36 23.79 -18.75 -12.44
N ILE A 37 24.36 -18.41 -13.59
CA ILE A 37 24.70 -19.37 -14.65
C ILE A 37 25.63 -20.46 -14.11
N LYS A 38 26.61 -20.10 -13.28
CA LYS A 38 27.54 -21.06 -12.64
C LYS A 38 26.83 -22.01 -11.70
N HIS A 39 25.82 -21.59 -10.97
CA HIS A 39 25.08 -22.40 -9.99
C HIS A 39 23.81 -23.04 -10.55
N ALA A 40 23.36 -22.61 -11.74
CA ALA A 40 22.19 -23.13 -12.43
C ALA A 40 22.49 -24.32 -13.35
N SER A 41 23.36 -25.25 -12.91
CA SER A 41 23.80 -26.40 -13.70
C SER A 41 22.72 -27.48 -13.92
N SER A 42 21.50 -27.25 -13.48
CA SER A 42 20.38 -28.17 -13.62
C SER A 42 19.77 -28.15 -15.02
N THR A 43 19.46 -29.31 -15.57
CA THR A 43 18.67 -29.46 -16.81
C THR A 43 17.25 -28.85 -16.71
N GLN A 44 16.82 -28.52 -15.51
CA GLN A 44 15.54 -27.90 -15.22
C GLN A 44 15.51 -26.39 -15.46
N ILE A 45 16.67 -25.72 -15.60
CA ILE A 45 16.76 -24.30 -15.92
C ILE A 45 16.73 -24.13 -17.44
N LYS A 46 15.84 -23.27 -17.93
CA LYS A 46 15.65 -23.00 -19.35
C LYS A 46 16.32 -21.70 -19.79
N ASP A 47 16.20 -20.66 -18.97
CA ASP A 47 16.79 -19.34 -19.29
C ASP A 47 16.97 -18.49 -18.05
N ILE A 48 17.81 -17.45 -18.13
CA ILE A 48 18.05 -16.45 -17.08
C ILE A 48 17.92 -15.07 -17.71
N VAL A 49 16.83 -14.35 -17.38
CA VAL A 49 16.49 -13.09 -18.00
C VAL A 49 16.50 -11.95 -16.99
N LEU A 50 17.03 -10.80 -17.40
CA LEU A 50 16.93 -9.56 -16.66
C LEU A 50 15.52 -9.00 -16.79
N GLY A 51 14.98 -8.47 -15.71
CA GLY A 51 13.63 -7.91 -15.69
C GLY A 51 13.55 -6.59 -14.95
N GLY A 52 12.32 -6.28 -14.53
CA GLY A 52 12.04 -5.10 -13.74
C GLY A 52 12.34 -3.77 -14.44
N SER A 53 12.49 -2.72 -13.64
CA SER A 53 12.74 -1.37 -14.16
C SER A 53 14.13 -1.20 -14.76
N TYR A 54 15.10 -1.99 -14.29
CA TYR A 54 16.46 -2.00 -14.85
C TYR A 54 16.46 -2.45 -16.31
N ALA A 55 15.93 -3.62 -16.62
CA ALA A 55 15.92 -4.17 -17.98
C ALA A 55 15.12 -3.31 -18.96
N LYS A 56 14.04 -2.68 -18.47
CA LYS A 56 13.18 -1.78 -19.26
C LYS A 56 13.78 -0.37 -19.44
N GLY A 57 14.84 -0.03 -18.72
CA GLY A 57 15.44 1.30 -18.75
C GLY A 57 14.56 2.40 -18.14
N THR A 58 13.65 2.07 -17.20
CA THR A 58 12.67 3.01 -16.62
C THR A 58 12.93 3.34 -15.14
N TRP A 59 14.07 2.92 -14.60
CA TRP A 59 14.44 3.16 -13.21
C TRP A 59 14.87 4.61 -12.95
N LEU A 60 14.77 5.02 -11.67
CA LEU A 60 15.07 6.38 -11.23
C LEU A 60 16.49 6.47 -10.64
N LYS A 61 17.13 7.60 -10.80
CA LYS A 61 18.42 7.92 -10.16
C LYS A 61 18.39 7.60 -8.67
N GLY A 62 19.36 6.81 -8.21
CA GLY A 62 19.50 6.39 -6.81
C GLY A 62 18.44 5.40 -6.32
N ASP A 63 17.66 4.79 -7.23
CA ASP A 63 16.51 3.97 -6.85
C ASP A 63 16.27 2.88 -7.90
N VAL A 64 17.15 1.89 -7.90
CA VAL A 64 17.11 0.75 -8.81
C VAL A 64 17.14 -0.55 -8.05
N ASP A 65 16.26 -1.47 -8.47
CA ASP A 65 16.32 -2.89 -8.12
C ASP A 65 16.73 -3.67 -9.38
N ILE A 66 17.59 -4.64 -9.20
CA ILE A 66 18.01 -5.57 -10.26
C ILE A 66 17.20 -6.85 -10.08
N ASP A 67 16.21 -7.06 -10.94
CA ASP A 67 15.38 -8.24 -10.93
C ASP A 67 15.91 -9.24 -11.97
N ILE A 68 16.25 -10.46 -11.54
CA ILE A 68 16.75 -11.54 -12.40
C ILE A 68 15.79 -12.71 -12.28
N PHE A 69 15.13 -13.03 -13.40
CA PHE A 69 14.20 -14.16 -13.47
C PHE A 69 14.91 -15.41 -13.94
N VAL A 70 14.81 -16.47 -13.13
CA VAL A 70 15.33 -17.81 -13.47
C VAL A 70 14.16 -18.64 -14.00
N LYS A 71 14.08 -18.82 -15.32
CA LYS A 71 13.03 -19.58 -15.99
C LYS A 71 13.29 -21.07 -15.84
N MET A 72 12.35 -21.77 -15.23
CA MET A 72 12.44 -23.18 -14.92
C MET A 72 11.42 -24.00 -15.71
N ASN A 73 11.70 -25.29 -15.88
CA ASN A 73 10.80 -26.20 -16.58
C ASN A 73 9.40 -26.19 -15.94
N SER A 74 8.37 -26.00 -16.75
CA SER A 74 6.97 -25.96 -16.34
C SER A 74 6.43 -27.29 -15.81
N SER A 75 7.14 -28.42 -16.03
CA SER A 75 6.79 -29.72 -15.46
C SER A 75 7.18 -29.92 -14.00
N LEU A 76 7.98 -29.00 -13.42
CA LEU A 76 8.37 -29.09 -12.02
C LEU A 76 7.17 -28.92 -11.09
N LYS A 77 7.07 -29.79 -10.09
CA LYS A 77 6.12 -29.62 -9.01
C LYS A 77 6.47 -28.40 -8.17
N LYS A 78 5.48 -27.80 -7.54
CA LYS A 78 5.66 -26.55 -6.78
C LYS A 78 6.78 -26.65 -5.74
N GLU A 79 6.85 -27.73 -5.00
CA GLU A 79 7.84 -27.95 -3.94
C GLU A 79 9.27 -28.03 -4.50
N GLU A 80 9.44 -28.73 -5.63
CA GLU A 80 10.73 -28.84 -6.33
C GLU A 80 11.15 -27.49 -6.94
N PHE A 81 10.22 -26.78 -7.54
CA PHE A 81 10.42 -25.43 -8.09
C PHE A 81 10.87 -24.43 -7.02
N GLU A 82 10.17 -24.38 -5.87
CA GLU A 82 10.52 -23.49 -4.76
C GLU A 82 11.88 -23.86 -4.15
N LEU A 83 12.18 -25.16 -3.97
CA LEU A 83 13.44 -25.63 -3.43
C LEU A 83 14.62 -25.26 -4.36
N LEU A 84 14.49 -25.55 -5.65
CA LEU A 84 15.52 -25.27 -6.65
C LEU A 84 15.76 -23.75 -6.78
N GLY A 85 14.70 -22.96 -6.87
CA GLY A 85 14.80 -21.49 -6.94
C GLY A 85 15.49 -20.89 -5.72
N LYS A 86 15.14 -21.36 -4.53
CA LYS A 86 15.78 -20.99 -3.28
C LYS A 86 17.28 -21.36 -3.28
N GLN A 87 17.62 -22.58 -3.66
CA GLN A 87 19.01 -23.05 -3.68
C GLN A 87 19.87 -22.22 -4.63
N ILE A 88 19.42 -22.02 -5.88
CA ILE A 88 20.14 -21.22 -6.87
C ILE A 88 20.35 -19.79 -6.36
N GLY A 89 19.30 -19.15 -5.84
CA GLY A 89 19.39 -17.78 -5.35
C GLY A 89 20.37 -17.64 -4.17
N LEU A 90 20.30 -18.54 -3.18
CA LEU A 90 21.17 -18.49 -2.00
C LEU A 90 22.62 -18.74 -2.37
N GLU A 91 22.93 -19.74 -3.19
CA GLU A 91 24.32 -20.04 -3.60
C GLU A 91 24.89 -18.93 -4.50
N SER A 92 24.09 -18.38 -5.41
CA SER A 92 24.52 -17.30 -6.32
C SER A 92 24.85 -15.99 -5.60
N LEU A 93 24.20 -15.71 -4.47
CA LEU A 93 24.39 -14.48 -3.69
C LEU A 93 25.08 -14.73 -2.33
N LYS A 94 25.65 -15.93 -2.10
CA LYS A 94 26.16 -16.37 -0.80
C LYS A 94 27.11 -15.38 -0.12
N GLN A 95 28.00 -14.74 -0.88
CA GLN A 95 28.95 -13.77 -0.35
C GLN A 95 28.30 -12.43 0.11
N TYR A 96 27.03 -12.18 -0.24
CA TYR A 96 26.30 -10.95 0.05
C TYR A 96 25.25 -11.12 1.15
N GLN A 97 25.32 -12.20 1.93
CA GLN A 97 24.39 -12.52 3.03
C GLN A 97 22.91 -12.46 2.57
N PRO A 98 22.52 -13.30 1.59
CA PRO A 98 21.19 -13.30 1.03
C PRO A 98 20.14 -13.74 2.03
N TYR A 99 18.93 -13.26 1.85
CA TYR A 99 17.78 -13.66 2.65
C TYR A 99 16.56 -13.95 1.77
N LEU A 100 15.64 -14.75 2.31
CA LEU A 100 14.42 -15.13 1.62
C LEU A 100 13.35 -14.05 1.78
N ARG A 101 12.71 -13.73 0.67
CA ARG A 101 11.47 -12.99 0.63
C ARG A 101 10.33 -13.86 0.12
N TYR A 102 9.13 -13.50 0.45
CA TYR A 102 7.92 -14.21 0.03
C TYR A 102 6.95 -13.22 -0.62
N SER A 103 6.52 -13.56 -1.83
CA SER A 103 5.43 -12.93 -2.54
C SER A 103 4.41 -14.02 -2.87
N ASP A 104 4.25 -14.38 -4.13
CA ASP A 104 3.45 -15.55 -4.54
C ASP A 104 4.18 -16.87 -4.21
N HIS A 105 5.50 -16.85 -4.32
CA HIS A 105 6.43 -17.91 -3.93
C HIS A 105 7.74 -17.28 -3.41
N PRO A 106 8.61 -18.08 -2.76
CA PRO A 106 9.87 -17.55 -2.23
C PRO A 106 10.82 -17.11 -3.34
N TYR A 107 11.49 -15.98 -3.11
CA TYR A 107 12.60 -15.49 -3.93
C TYR A 107 13.75 -15.04 -3.03
N VAL A 108 14.92 -14.83 -3.61
CA VAL A 108 16.13 -14.47 -2.85
C VAL A 108 16.52 -13.03 -3.14
N GLU A 109 16.73 -12.27 -2.08
CA GLU A 109 17.17 -10.86 -2.11
C GLU A 109 18.52 -10.71 -1.42
N ALA A 110 19.38 -9.86 -1.96
CA ALA A 110 20.61 -9.42 -1.30
C ALA A 110 20.95 -7.97 -1.73
N PHE A 111 21.84 -7.35 -0.96
CA PHE A 111 22.45 -6.08 -1.33
C PHE A 111 23.85 -6.36 -1.89
N VAL A 112 24.04 -6.11 -3.19
CA VAL A 112 25.32 -6.25 -3.89
C VAL A 112 25.86 -4.86 -4.18
N GLU A 113 27.00 -4.48 -3.60
CA GLU A 113 27.56 -3.13 -3.68
C GLU A 113 26.56 -2.00 -3.34
N GLY A 114 25.63 -2.27 -2.43
CA GLY A 114 24.58 -1.32 -2.04
C GLY A 114 23.37 -1.27 -2.99
N LEU A 115 23.34 -2.09 -4.03
CA LEU A 115 22.19 -2.25 -4.93
C LEU A 115 21.36 -3.47 -4.52
N ARG A 116 20.05 -3.32 -4.48
CA ARG A 116 19.15 -4.43 -4.20
C ARG A 116 19.04 -5.33 -5.43
N VAL A 117 19.30 -6.61 -5.23
CA VAL A 117 19.25 -7.65 -6.26
C VAL A 117 18.24 -8.72 -5.84
N ASN A 118 17.33 -9.04 -6.72
CA ASN A 118 16.30 -10.05 -6.55
C ASN A 118 16.52 -11.19 -7.54
N ILE A 119 16.65 -12.41 -7.06
CA ILE A 119 16.65 -13.62 -7.90
C ILE A 119 15.30 -14.29 -7.73
N VAL A 120 14.49 -14.22 -8.76
CA VAL A 120 13.09 -14.62 -8.77
C VAL A 120 12.90 -15.84 -9.67
N PRO A 121 12.57 -17.02 -9.14
CA PRO A 121 12.19 -18.14 -9.98
C PRO A 121 10.87 -17.86 -10.69
N CYS A 122 10.72 -18.34 -11.93
CA CYS A 122 9.47 -18.35 -12.68
C CYS A 122 9.43 -19.57 -13.58
N TYR A 123 8.24 -20.02 -13.95
CA TYR A 123 8.10 -21.11 -14.90
C TYR A 123 8.34 -20.63 -16.34
N ASP A 124 8.99 -21.48 -17.13
CA ASP A 124 9.08 -21.27 -18.57
C ASP A 124 7.78 -21.76 -19.22
N VAL A 125 6.90 -20.82 -19.49
CA VAL A 125 5.55 -21.06 -20.01
C VAL A 125 5.29 -20.26 -21.29
N GLU A 126 4.36 -20.73 -22.09
CA GLU A 126 3.79 -19.92 -23.17
C GLU A 126 2.84 -18.85 -22.62
N LYS A 127 2.67 -17.76 -23.35
CA LYS A 127 1.75 -16.69 -23.02
C LYS A 127 0.35 -17.23 -22.73
N TRP A 128 -0.26 -16.73 -21.66
CA TRP A 128 -1.55 -17.11 -21.07
C TRP A 128 -1.60 -18.45 -20.30
N ASN A 129 -0.55 -19.25 -20.32
CA ASN A 129 -0.47 -20.50 -19.57
C ASN A 129 0.23 -20.31 -18.23
N TRP A 130 -0.13 -19.24 -17.50
CA TRP A 130 0.53 -18.85 -16.24
C TRP A 130 0.33 -19.90 -15.16
N ILE A 131 1.41 -20.34 -14.53
CA ILE A 131 1.42 -21.25 -13.38
C ILE A 131 1.59 -20.44 -12.10
N SER A 132 2.45 -19.41 -12.13
CA SER A 132 2.67 -18.48 -11.04
C SER A 132 2.50 -17.02 -11.47
N ALA A 133 2.36 -16.09 -10.50
CA ALA A 133 2.26 -14.67 -10.81
C ALA A 133 3.55 -14.12 -11.43
N ALA A 134 4.71 -14.66 -11.07
CA ALA A 134 6.01 -14.23 -11.56
C ALA A 134 6.24 -14.54 -13.05
N ASP A 135 5.54 -15.55 -13.60
CA ASP A 135 5.69 -15.97 -15.00
C ASP A 135 5.37 -14.86 -16.00
N ARG A 136 4.53 -13.91 -15.61
CA ARG A 136 4.18 -12.73 -16.44
C ARG A 136 5.33 -11.73 -16.55
N SER A 137 6.23 -11.70 -15.58
CA SER A 137 7.24 -10.63 -15.48
C SER A 137 8.24 -10.58 -16.63
N PRO A 138 8.75 -11.69 -17.16
CA PRO A 138 9.53 -11.68 -18.41
C PRO A 138 8.75 -11.09 -19.57
N PHE A 139 7.48 -11.46 -19.78
CA PHE A 139 6.63 -10.95 -20.86
C PHE A 139 6.31 -9.46 -20.69
N HIS A 140 6.10 -8.98 -19.44
CA HIS A 140 5.98 -7.54 -19.16
C HIS A 140 7.24 -6.79 -19.58
N THR A 141 8.41 -7.38 -19.30
CA THR A 141 9.69 -6.77 -19.66
C THR A 141 9.86 -6.67 -21.16
N GLU A 142 9.62 -7.74 -21.89
CA GLU A 142 9.65 -7.81 -23.35
C GLU A 142 8.70 -6.77 -23.98
N TYR A 143 7.40 -6.81 -23.61
CA TYR A 143 6.36 -5.91 -24.11
C TYR A 143 6.72 -4.42 -23.91
N VAL A 144 7.22 -4.07 -22.75
CA VAL A 144 7.57 -2.67 -22.44
C VAL A 144 8.84 -2.26 -23.17
N THR A 145 9.85 -3.14 -23.25
CA THR A 145 11.12 -2.86 -23.90
C THR A 145 10.93 -2.63 -25.40
N GLU A 146 10.04 -3.38 -26.04
CA GLU A 146 9.72 -3.23 -27.47
C GLU A 146 8.97 -1.93 -27.78
N LYS A 147 8.13 -1.44 -26.84
CA LYS A 147 7.22 -0.31 -27.09
C LYS A 147 7.69 1.03 -26.54
N LEU A 148 8.62 1.05 -25.59
CA LEU A 148 9.19 2.27 -25.03
C LEU A 148 10.52 2.62 -25.70
N ASP A 149 10.53 3.68 -26.50
CA ASP A 149 11.75 4.40 -26.90
C ASP A 149 12.33 5.20 -25.71
N GLU A 150 13.49 5.85 -25.92
CA GLU A 150 14.17 6.59 -24.85
C GLU A 150 13.35 7.79 -24.37
N GLU A 151 12.61 8.45 -25.25
CA GLU A 151 11.74 9.57 -24.87
C GLU A 151 10.62 9.11 -23.94
N LYS A 152 9.93 8.03 -24.27
CA LYS A 152 8.87 7.47 -23.42
C LYS A 152 9.41 6.93 -22.10
N ARG A 153 10.63 6.38 -22.05
CA ARG A 153 11.30 5.99 -20.80
C ARG A 153 11.48 7.19 -19.87
N ASP A 154 11.84 8.35 -20.42
CA ASP A 154 11.94 9.59 -19.65
C ASP A 154 10.57 10.07 -19.16
N GLN A 155 9.48 9.91 -19.93
CA GLN A 155 8.12 10.19 -19.49
C GLN A 155 7.69 9.25 -18.35
N VAL A 156 8.07 7.97 -18.38
CA VAL A 156 7.85 7.03 -17.27
C VAL A 156 8.61 7.47 -16.01
N ARG A 157 9.86 7.92 -16.14
CA ARG A 157 10.65 8.43 -15.02
C ARG A 157 9.96 9.64 -14.36
N LEU A 158 9.47 10.59 -15.16
CA LEU A 158 8.70 11.72 -14.65
C LEU A 158 7.46 11.27 -13.87
N LEU A 159 6.67 10.35 -14.42
CA LEU A 159 5.47 9.85 -13.75
C LEU A 159 5.82 9.11 -12.44
N LYS A 160 6.83 8.24 -12.45
CA LYS A 160 7.33 7.56 -11.23
C LYS A 160 7.77 8.56 -10.16
N LYS A 161 8.54 9.59 -10.55
CA LYS A 161 9.04 10.61 -9.62
C LYS A 161 7.91 11.43 -9.01
N PHE A 162 6.92 11.81 -9.82
CA PHE A 162 5.69 12.48 -9.39
C PHE A 162 4.94 11.64 -8.37
N LEU A 163 4.63 10.38 -8.67
CA LEU A 163 3.92 9.46 -7.76
C LEU A 163 4.71 9.19 -6.46
N LYS A 164 6.04 9.07 -6.55
CA LYS A 164 6.90 8.91 -5.35
C LYS A 164 6.87 10.13 -4.45
N SER A 165 6.86 11.34 -5.01
CA SER A 165 6.79 12.56 -4.20
C SER A 165 5.45 12.72 -3.47
N LEU A 166 4.37 12.15 -4.07
CA LEU A 166 3.04 12.11 -3.47
C LEU A 166 2.85 10.97 -2.45
N GLY A 167 3.83 10.05 -2.36
CA GLY A 167 3.75 8.88 -1.49
C GLY A 167 2.80 7.78 -1.96
N ILE A 168 2.39 7.79 -3.24
CA ILE A 168 1.43 6.84 -3.83
C ILE A 168 2.06 5.92 -4.90
N TYR A 169 3.38 5.80 -4.93
CA TYR A 169 4.11 4.86 -5.79
C TYR A 169 4.40 3.57 -5.04
N GLY A 170 4.03 2.43 -5.64
CA GLY A 170 4.21 1.08 -5.09
C GLY A 170 2.88 0.33 -4.97
N ALA A 171 2.88 -0.96 -5.34
CA ALA A 171 1.71 -1.83 -5.26
C ALA A 171 1.64 -2.64 -3.96
N GLU A 172 2.68 -2.57 -3.14
CA GLU A 172 2.76 -3.24 -1.85
C GLU A 172 1.62 -2.80 -0.92
N ILE A 173 1.20 -3.68 -0.03
CA ILE A 173 0.09 -3.43 0.91
C ILE A 173 0.35 -2.17 1.76
N ALA A 174 1.62 -1.88 2.07
CA ALA A 174 2.02 -0.65 2.76
C ALA A 174 1.52 0.61 2.05
N LYS A 175 1.63 0.67 0.72
CA LYS A 175 1.33 1.85 -0.11
C LYS A 175 -0.06 1.86 -0.72
N ASN A 176 -0.53 0.73 -1.25
CA ASN A 176 -1.75 0.63 -2.05
C ASN A 176 -1.80 1.66 -3.19
N GLY A 177 -0.71 1.81 -3.91
CA GLY A 177 -0.51 2.81 -4.95
C GLY A 177 -0.21 2.22 -6.33
N PHE A 178 0.40 3.04 -7.16
CA PHE A 178 0.72 2.72 -8.55
C PHE A 178 2.03 1.94 -8.65
N SER A 179 1.99 0.73 -9.20
CA SER A 179 3.20 -0.05 -9.46
C SER A 179 4.06 0.55 -10.58
N GLY A 180 5.32 0.15 -10.65
CA GLY A 180 6.20 0.53 -11.77
C GLY A 180 5.62 0.13 -13.12
N TYR A 181 5.04 -1.06 -13.22
CA TYR A 181 4.41 -1.54 -14.46
C TYR A 181 3.15 -0.74 -14.83
N VAL A 182 2.34 -0.37 -13.86
CA VAL A 182 1.20 0.54 -14.10
C VAL A 182 1.66 1.87 -14.69
N THR A 183 2.75 2.46 -14.19
CA THR A 183 3.26 3.73 -14.76
C THR A 183 3.71 3.58 -16.21
N GLU A 184 4.30 2.44 -16.57
CA GLU A 184 4.69 2.11 -17.92
C GLU A 184 3.47 1.96 -18.84
N VAL A 185 2.44 1.22 -18.39
CA VAL A 185 1.17 1.04 -19.13
C VAL A 185 0.46 2.38 -19.35
N LEU A 186 0.44 3.27 -18.35
CA LEU A 186 -0.16 4.60 -18.48
C LEU A 186 0.54 5.45 -19.55
N ILE A 187 1.87 5.45 -19.57
CA ILE A 187 2.64 6.16 -20.64
C ILE A 187 2.43 5.52 -22.00
N LEU A 188 2.35 4.20 -22.09
CA LEU A 188 2.01 3.51 -23.34
C LEU A 188 0.61 3.87 -23.86
N LYS A 189 -0.36 4.04 -22.97
CA LYS A 189 -1.74 4.45 -23.31
C LYS A 189 -1.84 5.90 -23.74
N TYR A 190 -1.22 6.82 -23.00
CA TYR A 190 -1.42 8.26 -23.19
C TYR A 190 -0.26 8.97 -23.89
N GLY A 191 0.87 8.31 -24.10
CA GLY A 191 2.03 8.80 -24.86
C GLY A 191 3.03 9.59 -24.03
N SER A 192 2.60 10.45 -23.09
CA SER A 192 3.49 11.28 -22.27
C SER A 192 3.02 11.45 -20.84
N PHE A 193 3.90 11.95 -19.96
CA PHE A 193 3.56 12.35 -18.60
C PHE A 193 2.45 13.41 -18.60
N GLN A 194 2.58 14.47 -19.39
CA GLN A 194 1.60 15.54 -19.48
C GLN A 194 0.24 15.00 -19.96
N SER A 195 0.19 14.26 -21.04
CA SER A 195 -1.06 13.69 -21.58
C SER A 195 -1.71 12.70 -20.59
N THR A 196 -0.89 11.97 -19.81
CA THR A 196 -1.40 11.10 -18.72
C THR A 196 -2.10 11.95 -17.64
N LEU A 197 -1.48 13.05 -17.20
CA LEU A 197 -2.10 13.94 -16.22
C LEU A 197 -3.36 14.60 -16.76
N GLU A 198 -3.33 15.08 -18.00
CA GLU A 198 -4.48 15.71 -18.67
C GLU A 198 -5.65 14.72 -18.74
N ALA A 199 -5.46 13.53 -19.25
CA ALA A 199 -6.50 12.51 -19.36
C ALA A 199 -7.12 12.15 -17.99
N LEU A 200 -6.29 11.92 -16.99
CA LEU A 200 -6.77 11.49 -15.67
C LEU A 200 -7.27 12.65 -14.80
N SER A 201 -6.87 13.89 -15.08
CA SER A 201 -7.41 15.08 -14.39
C SER A 201 -8.89 15.33 -14.71
N HIS A 202 -9.38 14.85 -15.85
CA HIS A 202 -10.77 15.04 -16.32
C HIS A 202 -11.70 13.88 -15.94
N VAL A 203 -11.24 12.93 -15.16
CA VAL A 203 -12.07 11.82 -14.68
C VAL A 203 -13.26 12.37 -13.88
N GLN A 204 -14.48 11.96 -14.28
CA GLN A 204 -15.76 12.35 -13.66
C GLN A 204 -16.57 11.14 -13.18
N GLU A 205 -16.20 9.95 -13.62
CA GLU A 205 -16.89 8.71 -13.27
C GLU A 205 -16.22 8.06 -12.05
N GLU A 206 -17.05 7.44 -11.20
CA GLU A 206 -16.55 6.66 -10.05
C GLU A 206 -15.80 5.38 -10.48
N LYS A 207 -16.04 4.92 -11.71
CA LYS A 207 -15.42 3.74 -12.29
C LYS A 207 -14.59 4.12 -13.52
N VAL A 208 -13.29 4.04 -13.38
CA VAL A 208 -12.32 4.40 -14.43
C VAL A 208 -11.75 3.14 -15.06
N ILE A 209 -11.80 3.08 -16.39
CA ILE A 209 -11.24 1.96 -17.17
C ILE A 209 -10.14 2.49 -18.08
N ILE A 210 -8.96 1.87 -17.97
CA ILE A 210 -7.79 2.20 -18.75
C ILE A 210 -7.30 0.93 -19.46
N SER A 211 -7.28 0.95 -20.77
CA SER A 211 -6.76 -0.13 -21.62
C SER A 211 -5.94 0.42 -22.75
N THR A 212 -4.87 -0.25 -23.08
CA THR A 212 -4.09 0.03 -24.31
C THR A 212 -4.80 -0.48 -25.56
N ASP A 213 -5.77 -1.40 -25.39
CA ASP A 213 -6.63 -1.92 -26.45
C ASP A 213 -8.12 -1.63 -26.12
N PRO A 214 -8.78 -0.74 -26.91
CA PRO A 214 -10.16 -0.36 -26.68
C PRO A 214 -11.17 -1.52 -26.73
N ILE A 215 -10.89 -2.59 -27.48
CA ILE A 215 -11.81 -3.74 -27.64
C ILE A 215 -12.08 -4.42 -26.29
N ASN A 216 -11.12 -4.35 -25.36
CA ASN A 216 -11.23 -5.00 -24.05
C ASN A 216 -11.98 -4.16 -23.00
N GLU A 217 -12.29 -2.89 -23.26
CA GLU A 217 -12.87 -1.98 -22.24
C GLU A 217 -14.30 -2.38 -21.84
N GLU A 218 -15.17 -2.73 -22.81
CA GLU A 218 -16.54 -3.15 -22.52
C GLU A 218 -16.61 -4.48 -21.74
N ALA A 219 -15.76 -5.43 -22.08
CA ALA A 219 -15.65 -6.69 -21.35
C ALA A 219 -15.16 -6.46 -19.91
N ALA A 220 -14.17 -5.56 -19.74
CA ALA A 220 -13.64 -5.20 -18.45
C ALA A 220 -14.68 -4.55 -17.53
N LYS A 221 -15.54 -3.69 -18.07
CA LYS A 221 -16.60 -3.01 -17.33
C LYS A 221 -17.56 -4.00 -16.65
N LYS A 222 -17.85 -5.10 -17.32
CA LYS A 222 -18.72 -6.17 -16.81
C LYS A 222 -18.00 -7.12 -15.85
N THR A 223 -16.72 -7.38 -16.08
CA THR A 223 -15.95 -8.39 -15.35
C THR A 223 -15.43 -7.88 -14.00
N PHE A 224 -14.92 -6.64 -13.95
CA PHE A 224 -14.27 -6.11 -12.76
C PHE A 224 -15.19 -5.17 -11.98
N LYS A 225 -15.25 -5.36 -10.65
CA LYS A 225 -16.07 -4.55 -9.73
C LYS A 225 -15.31 -3.37 -9.10
N HIS A 226 -14.02 -3.22 -9.39
CA HIS A 226 -13.16 -2.19 -8.81
C HIS A 226 -13.46 -0.81 -9.43
N SER A 227 -13.26 0.25 -8.66
CA SER A 227 -13.36 1.64 -9.15
C SER A 227 -12.26 2.00 -10.13
N VAL A 228 -11.06 1.42 -9.98
CA VAL A 228 -9.94 1.64 -10.89
C VAL A 228 -9.62 0.32 -11.60
N ILE A 229 -9.77 0.32 -12.89
CA ILE A 229 -9.50 -0.83 -13.76
C ILE A 229 -8.42 -0.42 -14.76
N ILE A 230 -7.25 -1.04 -14.67
CA ILE A 230 -6.15 -0.87 -15.61
C ILE A 230 -5.85 -2.25 -16.15
N LEU A 231 -6.21 -2.50 -17.39
CA LEU A 231 -6.03 -3.82 -18.00
C LEU A 231 -4.56 -4.09 -18.28
N ASP A 232 -4.13 -5.31 -17.93
CA ASP A 232 -2.80 -5.78 -18.29
C ASP A 232 -2.74 -6.05 -19.80
N PRO A 233 -1.84 -5.38 -20.56
CA PRO A 233 -1.74 -5.56 -22.00
C PRO A 233 -1.38 -6.97 -22.45
N ILE A 234 -0.75 -7.75 -21.59
CA ILE A 234 -0.37 -9.14 -21.90
C ILE A 234 -1.33 -10.17 -21.32
N ASP A 235 -2.16 -9.79 -20.35
CA ASP A 235 -3.17 -10.65 -19.73
C ASP A 235 -4.46 -9.85 -19.47
N PRO A 236 -5.35 -9.67 -20.47
CA PRO A 236 -6.56 -8.86 -20.33
C PRO A 236 -7.54 -9.36 -19.23
N LYS A 237 -7.33 -10.55 -18.68
CA LYS A 237 -8.09 -11.07 -17.54
C LYS A 237 -7.60 -10.51 -16.20
N ARG A 238 -6.52 -9.73 -16.19
CA ARG A 238 -5.89 -9.13 -15.01
C ARG A 238 -6.15 -7.64 -14.93
N ASN A 239 -6.59 -7.19 -13.78
CA ASN A 239 -6.69 -5.77 -13.44
C ASN A 239 -5.45 -5.34 -12.63
N LEU A 240 -4.57 -4.53 -13.22
CA LEU A 240 -3.41 -3.95 -12.55
C LEU A 240 -3.79 -2.87 -11.51
N GLY A 241 -4.98 -2.27 -11.66
CA GLY A 241 -5.51 -1.24 -10.75
C GLY A 241 -5.96 -1.79 -9.39
N THR A 242 -6.01 -3.11 -9.20
CA THR A 242 -6.48 -3.74 -7.94
C THR A 242 -5.68 -3.31 -6.71
N ALA A 243 -4.39 -3.03 -6.88
CA ALA A 243 -3.54 -2.57 -5.79
C ALA A 243 -3.74 -1.09 -5.44
N ILE A 244 -4.38 -0.30 -6.30
CA ILE A 244 -4.52 1.15 -6.11
C ILE A 244 -5.77 1.40 -5.27
N SER A 245 -5.60 2.01 -4.09
CA SER A 245 -6.73 2.44 -3.28
C SER A 245 -7.47 3.61 -3.95
N VAL A 246 -8.78 3.72 -3.70
CA VAL A 246 -9.60 4.84 -4.18
C VAL A 246 -9.05 6.18 -3.68
N GLU A 247 -8.56 6.22 -2.44
CA GLU A 247 -7.90 7.39 -1.87
C GLU A 247 -6.66 7.81 -2.67
N ASN A 248 -5.75 6.87 -2.98
CA ASN A 248 -4.54 7.17 -3.73
C ASN A 248 -4.82 7.55 -5.19
N PHE A 249 -5.86 6.96 -5.78
CA PHE A 249 -6.32 7.40 -7.09
C PHE A 249 -6.88 8.83 -7.03
N GLY A 250 -7.71 9.14 -6.04
CA GLY A 250 -8.21 10.51 -5.81
C GLY A 250 -7.10 11.52 -5.57
N LYS A 251 -6.07 11.17 -4.79
CA LYS A 251 -4.85 11.99 -4.61
C LYS A 251 -4.14 12.25 -5.93
N PHE A 252 -4.00 11.24 -6.78
CA PHE A 252 -3.39 11.39 -8.10
C PHE A 252 -4.18 12.36 -8.98
N VAL A 253 -5.50 12.19 -9.07
CA VAL A 253 -6.38 13.06 -9.87
C VAL A 253 -6.28 14.52 -9.42
N LEU A 254 -6.36 14.76 -8.12
CA LEU A 254 -6.23 16.11 -7.56
C LEU A 254 -4.85 16.71 -7.79
N ALA A 255 -3.79 15.93 -7.57
CA ALA A 255 -2.42 16.36 -7.82
C ALA A 255 -2.19 16.70 -9.30
N ALA A 256 -2.75 15.92 -10.23
CA ALA A 256 -2.69 16.20 -11.66
C ALA A 256 -3.36 17.54 -11.99
N ARG A 257 -4.56 17.80 -11.46
CA ARG A 257 -5.27 19.07 -11.63
C ARG A 257 -4.48 20.26 -11.10
N THR A 258 -3.95 20.13 -9.89
CA THR A 258 -3.18 21.21 -9.24
C THR A 258 -1.87 21.47 -9.99
N PHE A 259 -1.14 20.42 -10.38
CA PHE A 259 0.09 20.54 -11.14
C PHE A 259 -0.13 21.19 -12.52
N LEU A 260 -1.14 20.75 -13.28
CA LEU A 260 -1.43 21.32 -14.59
C LEU A 260 -1.83 22.80 -14.51
N LYS A 261 -2.52 23.22 -13.45
CA LYS A 261 -2.88 24.61 -13.19
C LYS A 261 -1.67 25.47 -12.80
N LYS A 262 -0.78 24.92 -11.96
CA LYS A 262 0.39 25.63 -11.41
C LYS A 262 1.60 24.70 -11.36
N PRO A 263 2.31 24.49 -12.49
CA PRO A 263 3.48 23.62 -12.54
C PRO A 263 4.57 24.06 -11.57
N SER A 264 5.00 23.15 -10.67
CA SER A 264 6.07 23.37 -9.70
C SER A 264 6.97 22.14 -9.56
N ILE A 265 8.28 22.38 -9.39
CA ILE A 265 9.27 21.31 -9.14
C ILE A 265 8.99 20.56 -7.83
N GLU A 266 8.30 21.16 -6.89
CA GLU A 266 7.94 20.55 -5.62
C GLU A 266 7.09 19.27 -5.77
N PHE A 267 6.35 19.14 -6.88
CA PHE A 267 5.62 17.90 -7.18
C PHE A 267 6.54 16.72 -7.53
N PHE A 268 7.84 16.94 -7.67
CA PHE A 268 8.85 15.92 -7.93
C PHE A 268 9.84 15.73 -6.78
N ILE A 269 9.74 16.55 -5.73
CA ILE A 269 10.59 16.49 -4.55
C ILE A 269 9.73 15.98 -3.39
N ARG A 270 10.17 14.91 -2.75
CA ARG A 270 9.54 14.46 -1.51
C ARG A 270 9.83 15.52 -0.45
N GLN A 271 8.82 16.21 0.00
CA GLN A 271 8.97 17.09 1.16
C GLN A 271 9.25 16.18 2.36
N GLU A 272 10.38 16.40 3.03
CA GLU A 272 10.49 15.94 4.41
C GLU A 272 9.32 16.59 5.16
N ARG A 273 8.46 15.76 5.73
CA ARG A 273 7.30 16.19 6.51
C ARG A 273 7.79 16.84 7.81
N GLY A 274 8.56 17.90 7.66
CA GLY A 274 9.06 18.74 8.71
C GLY A 274 7.97 19.69 9.16
N GLY A 275 7.48 19.41 10.32
CA GLY A 275 6.35 19.99 10.96
C GLY A 275 6.19 21.49 10.85
N THR A 276 5.03 21.88 10.40
CA THR A 276 4.28 23.00 10.97
C THR A 276 3.64 22.51 12.28
N ALA A 277 4.46 21.93 13.15
CA ALA A 277 4.04 21.26 14.39
C ALA A 277 3.25 22.15 15.35
N ASN A 278 3.27 23.47 15.14
CA ASN A 278 2.62 24.42 16.04
C ASN A 278 1.18 24.81 15.64
N ILE A 279 0.73 24.52 14.41
CA ILE A 279 -0.60 24.96 13.94
C ILE A 279 -1.71 24.04 14.45
N PHE A 280 -1.40 22.78 14.77
CA PHE A 280 -2.40 21.75 15.11
C PHE A 280 -2.21 21.12 16.49
N SER A 281 -1.47 21.75 17.40
CA SER A 281 -1.28 21.24 18.78
C SER A 281 -2.61 21.10 19.54
N GLU A 282 -3.63 21.86 19.18
CA GLU A 282 -4.97 21.82 19.77
C GLU A 282 -5.69 20.47 19.56
N ILE A 283 -5.36 19.75 18.46
CA ILE A 283 -5.97 18.44 18.19
C ILE A 283 -5.21 17.28 18.82
N TYR A 284 -3.99 17.47 19.31
CA TYR A 284 -3.17 16.40 19.90
C TYR A 284 -3.83 15.67 21.06
N PRO A 285 -4.59 16.33 21.96
CA PRO A 285 -5.32 15.65 23.00
C PRO A 285 -6.32 14.60 22.49
N ASN A 286 -6.82 14.79 21.26
CA ASN A 286 -7.79 13.90 20.60
C ASN A 286 -7.14 12.87 19.68
N ILE A 287 -5.82 12.78 19.64
CA ILE A 287 -5.09 11.74 18.91
C ILE A 287 -4.76 10.61 19.87
N LEU A 288 -5.45 9.51 19.68
CA LEU A 288 -5.20 8.26 20.40
C LEU A 288 -4.10 7.47 19.70
N VAL A 289 -3.10 7.04 20.48
CA VAL A 289 -1.99 6.19 20.01
C VAL A 289 -2.04 4.86 20.74
N VAL A 290 -1.91 3.77 19.99
CA VAL A 290 -1.79 2.39 20.49
C VAL A 290 -0.50 1.83 19.92
N SER A 291 0.59 1.83 20.71
CA SER A 291 1.91 1.36 20.28
C SER A 291 2.26 0.04 20.97
N PHE A 292 2.92 -0.84 20.22
CA PHE A 292 3.28 -2.17 20.69
C PHE A 292 4.48 -2.72 19.88
N ASN A 293 5.14 -3.72 20.46
CA ASN A 293 6.15 -4.51 19.77
C ASN A 293 5.51 -5.79 19.23
N TYR A 294 6.02 -6.25 18.10
CA TYR A 294 5.56 -7.48 17.46
C TYR A 294 6.73 -8.39 17.06
N ARG A 295 6.45 -9.67 16.85
CA ARG A 295 7.41 -10.64 16.34
C ARG A 295 7.63 -10.40 14.85
N GLU A 296 8.90 -10.45 14.41
CA GLU A 296 9.28 -10.23 13.00
C GLU A 296 8.50 -11.13 12.05
N ARG A 297 8.02 -10.54 10.97
CA ARG A 297 7.32 -11.21 9.85
C ARG A 297 7.51 -10.38 8.57
N SER A 298 7.19 -10.98 7.43
CA SER A 298 7.38 -10.28 6.15
C SER A 298 6.57 -8.97 6.10
N PRO A 299 7.09 -7.93 5.41
CA PRO A 299 6.44 -6.63 5.31
C PRO A 299 4.96 -6.69 4.88
N ASP A 300 4.63 -7.46 3.84
CA ASP A 300 3.25 -7.57 3.38
C ASP A 300 2.32 -8.22 4.42
N VAL A 301 2.81 -9.22 5.16
CA VAL A 301 2.03 -9.85 6.23
C VAL A 301 1.76 -8.86 7.35
N ILE A 302 2.80 -8.15 7.85
CA ILE A 302 2.60 -7.20 8.95
C ILE A 302 1.70 -6.04 8.54
N TRP A 303 1.91 -5.42 7.37
CA TRP A 303 1.07 -4.34 6.90
C TRP A 303 -0.39 -4.75 6.70
N GLY A 304 -0.63 -5.96 6.15
CA GLY A 304 -1.99 -6.51 6.02
C GLY A 304 -2.67 -6.69 7.36
N GLN A 305 -1.95 -7.24 8.35
CA GLN A 305 -2.44 -7.43 9.70
C GLN A 305 -2.72 -6.10 10.42
N LEU A 306 -1.81 -5.13 10.30
CA LEU A 306 -1.96 -3.81 10.91
C LEU A 306 -3.19 -3.07 10.35
N LYS A 307 -3.31 -2.95 9.04
CA LYS A 307 -4.45 -2.26 8.41
C LYS A 307 -5.78 -2.89 8.79
N LYS A 308 -5.89 -4.21 8.78
CA LYS A 308 -7.12 -4.92 9.16
C LYS A 308 -7.45 -4.72 10.63
N SER A 309 -6.47 -4.83 11.52
CA SER A 309 -6.68 -4.68 12.96
C SER A 309 -6.98 -3.24 13.36
N MET A 310 -6.32 -2.26 12.76
CA MET A 310 -6.63 -0.84 12.92
C MET A 310 -8.09 -0.53 12.55
N ASN A 311 -8.55 -1.03 11.40
CA ASN A 311 -9.93 -0.85 10.97
C ASN A 311 -10.93 -1.53 11.93
N ALA A 312 -10.56 -2.65 12.52
CA ALA A 312 -11.38 -3.34 13.51
C ALA A 312 -11.53 -2.50 14.79
N ILE A 313 -10.43 -1.95 15.32
CA ILE A 313 -10.46 -1.06 16.49
C ILE A 313 -11.24 0.23 16.17
N SER A 314 -10.98 0.85 15.01
CA SER A 314 -11.71 2.04 14.52
C SER A 314 -13.22 1.80 14.52
N LYS A 315 -13.67 0.66 14.01
CA LYS A 315 -15.07 0.27 14.02
C LYS A 315 -15.65 0.15 15.45
N GLN A 316 -14.90 -0.44 16.38
CA GLN A 316 -15.36 -0.57 17.78
C GLN A 316 -15.45 0.80 18.46
N LEU A 317 -14.46 1.68 18.25
CA LEU A 317 -14.48 3.06 18.73
C LEU A 317 -15.75 3.78 18.25
N THR A 318 -16.03 3.70 16.94
CA THR A 318 -17.23 4.32 16.35
C THR A 318 -18.53 3.74 16.92
N LEU A 319 -18.61 2.43 17.13
CA LEU A 319 -19.79 1.77 17.71
C LEU A 319 -20.05 2.20 19.17
N GLU A 320 -19.01 2.53 19.94
CA GLU A 320 -19.16 3.06 21.31
C GLU A 320 -19.51 4.56 21.30
N GLY A 321 -19.30 5.24 20.19
CA GLY A 321 -19.63 6.65 20.00
C GLY A 321 -18.43 7.58 19.94
N PHE A 322 -17.19 7.05 19.97
CA PHE A 322 -15.99 7.82 19.64
C PHE A 322 -15.94 7.99 18.11
N ASN A 323 -16.17 9.20 17.64
CA ASN A 323 -16.14 9.48 16.20
C ASN A 323 -14.69 9.50 15.70
N VAL A 324 -14.32 8.52 14.89
CA VAL A 324 -12.98 8.43 14.28
C VAL A 324 -12.96 9.25 12.99
N ILE A 325 -12.25 10.38 13.00
CA ILE A 325 -12.11 11.28 11.86
C ILE A 325 -11.12 10.71 10.84
N ARG A 326 -9.94 10.27 11.32
CA ARG A 326 -8.89 9.64 10.49
C ARG A 326 -8.15 8.59 11.32
N SER A 327 -7.58 7.61 10.65
CA SER A 327 -6.70 6.63 11.28
C SER A 327 -5.53 6.28 10.36
N ILE A 328 -4.39 5.95 10.96
CA ILE A 328 -3.19 5.47 10.26
C ILE A 328 -2.51 4.41 11.10
N CYS A 329 -1.91 3.42 10.46
CA CYS A 329 -0.99 2.50 11.12
C CYS A 329 0.43 2.67 10.58
N THR A 330 1.41 2.38 11.42
CA THR A 330 2.83 2.52 11.07
C THR A 330 3.65 1.40 11.68
N THR A 331 4.80 1.09 11.08
CA THR A 331 5.76 0.10 11.57
C THR A 331 7.15 0.41 11.01
N ASP A 332 8.19 0.00 11.77
CA ASP A 332 9.58 -0.04 11.33
C ASP A 332 9.90 -1.28 10.47
N GLU A 333 8.88 -2.13 10.20
CA GLU A 333 8.98 -3.43 9.52
C GLU A 333 9.90 -4.46 10.20
N ARG A 334 10.22 -4.25 11.47
CA ARG A 334 11.06 -5.12 12.29
C ARG A 334 10.36 -5.57 13.57
N THR A 335 10.16 -4.63 14.47
CA THR A 335 9.68 -4.95 15.84
C THR A 335 8.66 -3.97 16.39
N GLU A 336 8.57 -2.75 15.89
CA GLU A 336 7.70 -1.70 16.42
C GLU A 336 6.53 -1.41 15.48
N ALA A 337 5.34 -1.26 16.03
CA ALA A 337 4.16 -0.83 15.31
C ALA A 337 3.26 0.05 16.18
N ALA A 338 2.44 0.88 15.51
CA ALA A 338 1.43 1.66 16.17
C ALA A 338 0.17 1.85 15.32
N PHE A 339 -0.98 1.98 15.99
CA PHE A 339 -2.21 2.52 15.45
C PHE A 339 -2.42 3.92 15.99
N ILE A 340 -2.77 4.85 15.12
CA ILE A 340 -3.03 6.24 15.48
C ILE A 340 -4.42 6.63 14.98
N PHE A 341 -5.26 7.14 15.86
CA PHE A 341 -6.62 7.55 15.57
C PHE A 341 -6.80 9.03 15.93
N LEU A 342 -7.20 9.85 14.98
CA LEU A 342 -7.71 11.19 15.25
C LEU A 342 -9.21 11.06 15.52
N LEU A 343 -9.59 11.36 16.75
CA LEU A 343 -10.97 11.34 17.24
C LEU A 343 -11.56 12.76 17.25
N GLU A 344 -12.87 12.87 17.16
CA GLU A 344 -13.56 14.14 17.42
C GLU A 344 -13.37 14.57 18.87
N SER A 345 -13.46 13.62 19.81
CA SER A 345 -13.11 13.80 21.21
C SER A 345 -12.54 12.52 21.82
N ILE A 346 -11.53 12.64 22.67
CA ILE A 346 -10.96 11.52 23.43
C ILE A 346 -11.90 11.07 24.56
N THR A 347 -12.77 11.97 25.03
CA THR A 347 -13.72 11.71 26.11
C THR A 347 -15.16 11.86 25.63
N LEU A 348 -16.06 11.07 26.22
CA LEU A 348 -17.49 11.07 25.94
C LEU A 348 -18.29 11.31 27.22
N PRO A 349 -19.55 11.81 27.12
CA PRO A 349 -20.47 11.87 28.27
C PRO A 349 -20.69 10.50 28.88
N SER A 350 -20.95 10.45 30.18
CA SER A 350 -21.11 9.21 30.95
C SER A 350 -22.28 8.32 30.51
N TYR A 351 -23.21 8.86 29.77
CA TYR A 351 -24.41 8.17 29.28
C TYR A 351 -24.50 8.19 27.76
N MET A 352 -25.10 7.15 27.21
CA MET A 352 -25.41 7.06 25.78
C MET A 352 -26.85 6.64 25.53
N VAL A 353 -27.40 7.14 24.43
CA VAL A 353 -28.72 6.74 23.95
C VAL A 353 -28.58 5.52 23.05
N LYS A 354 -29.29 4.43 23.35
CA LYS A 354 -29.42 3.27 22.47
C LYS A 354 -30.82 3.23 21.88
N THR A 355 -30.90 3.22 20.55
CA THR A 355 -32.15 3.08 19.82
C THR A 355 -32.35 1.62 19.44
N GLY A 356 -33.44 1.04 19.91
CA GLY A 356 -33.84 -0.34 19.68
C GLY A 356 -34.74 -0.50 18.47
N PRO A 357 -35.43 -1.65 18.33
CA PRO A 357 -36.34 -1.93 17.25
C PRO A 357 -37.63 -1.10 17.35
N LYS A 358 -38.36 -1.04 16.24
CA LYS A 358 -39.76 -0.56 16.28
C LYS A 358 -40.62 -1.49 17.13
N ILE A 359 -41.53 -0.93 17.92
CA ILE A 359 -42.41 -1.69 18.83
C ILE A 359 -43.25 -2.75 18.09
N LEU A 360 -43.54 -2.52 16.81
CA LEU A 360 -44.29 -3.45 15.97
C LEU A 360 -43.58 -4.81 15.74
N ARG A 361 -42.28 -4.88 15.98
CA ARG A 361 -41.51 -6.13 15.98
C ARG A 361 -41.56 -6.76 17.38
N LYS A 362 -42.66 -7.47 17.68
CA LYS A 362 -42.97 -7.99 19.02
C LYS A 362 -41.79 -8.73 19.67
N TYR A 363 -41.20 -9.71 18.98
CA TYR A 363 -40.09 -10.52 19.52
C TYR A 363 -38.84 -9.66 19.78
N ASP A 364 -38.42 -8.83 18.79
CA ASP A 364 -37.26 -7.98 18.92
C ASP A 364 -37.41 -6.94 20.03
N SER A 365 -38.65 -6.37 20.17
CA SER A 365 -38.97 -5.40 21.17
C SER A 365 -38.86 -5.99 22.58
N SER A 366 -39.45 -7.16 22.79
CA SER A 366 -39.39 -7.87 24.07
C SER A 366 -37.96 -8.22 24.44
N ASN A 367 -37.18 -8.69 23.48
CA ASN A 367 -35.78 -9.04 23.68
C ASN A 367 -34.90 -7.79 24.00
N PHE A 368 -35.17 -6.66 23.32
CA PHE A 368 -34.48 -5.41 23.64
C PHE A 368 -34.78 -4.91 25.06
N ILE A 369 -36.06 -4.92 25.47
CA ILE A 369 -36.46 -4.52 26.79
C ILE A 369 -35.79 -5.42 27.84
N SER A 370 -35.89 -6.74 27.69
CA SER A 370 -35.30 -7.72 28.62
C SER A 370 -33.78 -7.50 28.78
N LYS A 371 -33.05 -7.29 27.67
CA LYS A 371 -31.60 -7.07 27.70
C LYS A 371 -31.18 -5.76 28.37
N ASN A 372 -32.03 -4.75 28.34
CA ASN A 372 -31.69 -3.41 28.84
C ASN A 372 -32.36 -3.04 30.14
N ASN A 373 -33.35 -3.80 30.63
CA ASN A 373 -34.15 -3.46 31.81
C ASN A 373 -33.30 -3.20 33.05
N ASN A 374 -32.25 -4.00 33.30
CA ASN A 374 -31.39 -3.88 34.46
C ASN A 374 -30.29 -2.83 34.37
N VAL A 375 -30.00 -2.34 33.15
CA VAL A 375 -28.90 -1.39 32.88
C VAL A 375 -29.39 -0.01 32.45
N ALA A 376 -30.64 0.08 32.01
CA ALA A 376 -31.27 1.32 31.60
C ALA A 376 -31.45 2.29 32.75
N ARG A 377 -31.03 3.55 32.56
CA ARG A 377 -31.39 4.65 33.48
C ARG A 377 -32.73 5.26 33.12
N LEU A 378 -33.04 5.32 31.82
CA LEU A 378 -34.33 5.74 31.27
C LEU A 378 -34.69 4.84 30.10
N MET A 379 -36.01 4.64 29.88
CA MET A 379 -36.52 3.93 28.70
C MET A 379 -37.80 4.63 28.23
N TRP A 380 -37.92 4.86 26.92
CA TRP A 380 -39.09 5.51 26.32
C TRP A 380 -39.29 5.06 24.86
N ILE A 381 -40.40 5.46 24.30
CA ILE A 381 -40.68 5.28 22.87
C ILE A 381 -40.48 6.62 22.18
N ASN A 382 -39.65 6.64 21.13
CA ASN A 382 -39.38 7.85 20.37
C ASN A 382 -40.44 8.10 19.26
N ASN A 383 -40.33 9.23 18.53
CA ASN A 383 -41.24 9.62 17.47
C ASN A 383 -41.24 8.68 16.24
N GLU A 384 -40.31 7.74 16.14
CA GLU A 384 -40.24 6.69 15.11
C GLU A 384 -40.86 5.36 15.58
N MET A 385 -41.59 5.36 16.71
CA MET A 385 -42.10 4.15 17.38
C MET A 385 -41.00 3.12 17.72
N ARG A 386 -39.80 3.61 18.08
CA ARG A 386 -38.68 2.77 18.50
C ARG A 386 -38.52 2.85 20.03
N ILE A 387 -38.21 1.71 20.62
CA ILE A 387 -37.80 1.66 22.05
C ILE A 387 -36.41 2.32 22.11
N THR A 388 -36.30 3.31 22.98
CA THR A 388 -35.05 4.05 23.18
C THR A 388 -34.67 3.98 24.66
N THR A 389 -33.40 3.81 24.96
CA THR A 389 -32.92 3.72 26.34
C THR A 389 -31.68 4.56 26.57
N LEU A 390 -31.55 5.17 27.72
CA LEU A 390 -30.35 5.83 28.23
C LEU A 390 -29.59 4.84 29.12
N VAL A 391 -28.37 4.54 28.75
CA VAL A 391 -27.49 3.61 29.50
C VAL A 391 -26.16 4.26 29.86
N ALA A 392 -25.51 3.82 30.91
CA ALA A 392 -24.15 4.22 31.22
C ALA A 392 -23.18 3.63 30.13
N ARG A 393 -22.18 4.39 29.74
CA ARG A 393 -21.11 3.89 28.88
C ARG A 393 -20.22 2.94 29.68
N LYS A 394 -19.57 2.03 28.98
CA LYS A 394 -18.56 1.12 29.57
C LYS A 394 -17.28 1.85 29.92
N ALA A 395 -16.91 2.81 29.07
CA ALA A 395 -15.79 3.72 29.28
C ALA A 395 -16.14 5.10 28.70
N THR A 396 -15.70 6.14 29.36
CA THR A 396 -15.87 7.54 28.90
C THR A 396 -14.62 8.10 28.27
N ASP A 397 -13.48 7.43 28.40
CA ASP A 397 -12.19 7.75 27.80
C ASP A 397 -11.83 6.67 26.76
N ALA A 398 -11.41 7.11 25.59
CA ALA A 398 -11.07 6.21 24.48
C ALA A 398 -9.87 5.27 24.81
N ARG A 399 -8.93 5.71 25.66
CA ARG A 399 -7.79 4.91 26.10
C ARG A 399 -8.27 3.73 26.97
N GLU A 400 -9.16 4.01 27.91
CA GLU A 400 -9.77 2.99 28.77
C GLU A 400 -10.61 2.01 27.94
N TYR A 401 -11.39 2.52 26.98
CA TYR A 401 -12.19 1.67 26.10
C TYR A 401 -11.34 0.74 25.24
N VAL A 402 -10.25 1.23 24.63
CA VAL A 402 -9.34 0.36 23.87
C VAL A 402 -8.65 -0.64 24.78
N ARG A 403 -8.25 -0.26 26.01
CA ARG A 403 -7.70 -1.21 26.98
C ARG A 403 -8.68 -2.34 27.25
N LEU A 404 -9.92 -2.02 27.56
CA LEU A 404 -10.99 -3.00 27.80
C LEU A 404 -11.22 -3.91 26.57
N LEU A 405 -11.17 -3.36 25.37
CA LEU A 405 -11.28 -4.17 24.13
C LEU A 405 -10.14 -5.17 23.98
N LEU A 406 -8.92 -4.77 24.27
CA LEU A 406 -7.74 -5.63 24.16
C LEU A 406 -7.70 -6.70 25.25
N ASP A 407 -8.11 -6.36 26.49
CA ASP A 407 -8.05 -7.26 27.62
C ASP A 407 -9.20 -8.29 27.61
N GLU A 408 -10.41 -7.88 27.25
CA GLU A 408 -11.60 -8.74 27.39
C GLU A 408 -12.14 -9.30 26.08
N ARG A 409 -11.86 -8.68 24.93
CA ARG A 409 -12.58 -8.95 23.68
C ARG A 409 -11.70 -9.09 22.45
N ILE A 410 -10.40 -9.16 22.59
CA ILE A 410 -9.43 -9.12 21.50
C ILE A 410 -9.76 -10.12 20.36
N ASP A 411 -10.19 -11.33 20.70
CA ASP A 411 -10.52 -12.39 19.72
C ASP A 411 -11.82 -12.14 18.96
N SER A 412 -12.71 -11.28 19.49
CA SER A 412 -14.08 -11.10 18.98
C SER A 412 -14.27 -9.81 18.16
N ILE A 413 -13.36 -8.86 18.24
CA ILE A 413 -13.50 -7.54 17.60
C ILE A 413 -12.97 -7.46 16.16
N GLY A 414 -12.34 -8.53 15.67
CA GLY A 414 -11.84 -8.62 14.30
C GLY A 414 -10.35 -8.26 14.13
N ILE A 415 -9.60 -8.23 15.23
CA ILE A 415 -8.13 -8.20 15.18
C ILE A 415 -7.63 -9.47 14.49
N THR A 416 -6.59 -9.35 13.69
CA THR A 416 -6.00 -10.51 13.01
C THR A 416 -5.36 -11.45 14.01
N LYS A 417 -5.61 -12.76 13.87
CA LYS A 417 -5.06 -13.79 14.76
C LYS A 417 -3.55 -13.68 14.95
N GLY A 418 -2.82 -13.25 13.90
CA GLY A 418 -1.37 -13.07 13.97
C GLY A 418 -0.91 -11.93 14.88
N LEU A 419 -1.74 -10.90 15.12
CA LEU A 419 -1.42 -9.77 16.02
C LEU A 419 -1.95 -9.94 17.45
N VAL A 420 -2.87 -10.86 17.68
CA VAL A 420 -3.43 -11.07 19.04
C VAL A 420 -2.33 -11.30 20.09
N PRO A 421 -1.29 -12.14 19.85
CA PRO A 421 -0.23 -12.34 20.83
C PRO A 421 0.66 -11.11 21.08
N ASP A 422 0.70 -10.18 20.12
CA ASP A 422 1.55 -8.98 20.17
C ASP A 422 0.82 -7.82 20.92
N LEU A 423 -0.53 -7.81 20.88
CA LEU A 423 -1.39 -6.82 21.52
C LEU A 423 -1.81 -7.24 22.92
N GLY A 424 -0.89 -7.30 23.86
CA GLY A 424 -1.13 -7.71 25.24
C GLY A 424 -0.77 -6.61 26.25
N ASN A 425 -0.43 -7.05 27.48
CA ASN A 425 -0.11 -6.17 28.62
C ASN A 425 1.02 -5.14 28.38
N LYS A 426 1.87 -5.34 27.33
CA LYS A 426 2.93 -4.41 26.95
C LYS A 426 2.47 -3.33 25.98
N THR A 427 1.23 -3.38 25.49
CA THR A 427 0.67 -2.35 24.61
C THR A 427 0.50 -1.04 25.37
N GLN A 428 1.11 0.01 24.85
CA GLN A 428 1.00 1.36 25.40
C GLN A 428 -0.16 2.09 24.71
N ILE A 429 -1.04 2.70 25.49
CA ILE A 429 -2.20 3.46 25.02
C ILE A 429 -2.14 4.85 25.66
N TYR A 430 -1.97 5.88 24.84
CA TYR A 430 -1.77 7.25 25.27
C TYR A 430 -2.29 8.26 24.23
N THR A 431 -2.22 9.55 24.53
CA THR A 431 -2.58 10.63 23.61
C THR A 431 -1.36 11.37 23.09
N ALA A 432 -1.47 12.03 21.94
CA ALA A 432 -0.35 12.69 21.29
C ALA A 432 0.14 13.99 21.98
N ASN A 433 -0.45 14.39 23.09
CA ASN A 433 0.06 15.47 23.94
C ASN A 433 1.08 14.97 24.99
N GLU A 434 1.32 13.67 25.10
CA GLU A 434 2.36 13.10 25.93
C GLU A 434 3.73 13.23 25.26
N THR A 435 4.80 13.46 26.01
CA THR A 435 6.09 13.94 25.49
C THR A 435 7.07 12.86 25.01
N LYS A 436 6.71 11.58 25.07
CA LYS A 436 7.60 10.45 24.70
C LYS A 436 7.07 9.66 23.53
N PHE A 437 7.35 10.12 22.31
CA PHE A 437 7.10 9.34 21.10
C PHE A 437 8.39 8.76 20.54
N THR A 438 8.29 7.58 19.94
CA THR A 438 9.32 7.12 19.02
C THR A 438 9.28 7.97 17.74
N TYR A 439 10.39 8.00 17.01
CA TYR A 439 10.44 8.68 15.71
C TYR A 439 9.34 8.19 14.77
N LEU A 440 9.04 6.89 14.81
CA LEU A 440 8.00 6.24 14.01
C LEU A 440 6.60 6.83 14.30
N VAL A 441 6.22 6.92 15.55
CA VAL A 441 4.92 7.47 15.97
C VAL A 441 4.84 8.96 15.63
N LYS A 442 5.91 9.72 15.86
CA LYS A 442 5.96 11.14 15.50
C LYS A 442 5.75 11.37 14.01
N ALA A 443 6.41 10.58 13.16
CA ALA A 443 6.24 10.66 11.70
C ALA A 443 4.80 10.37 11.28
N ALA A 444 4.15 9.38 11.88
CA ALA A 444 2.76 9.02 11.59
C ALA A 444 1.76 10.09 12.09
N ILE A 445 1.97 10.68 13.26
CA ILE A 445 1.15 11.82 13.74
C ILE A 445 1.29 13.00 12.77
N ASN A 446 2.50 13.34 12.35
CA ASN A 446 2.72 14.40 11.36
C ASN A 446 1.99 14.09 10.04
N GLU A 447 2.02 12.83 9.58
CA GLU A 447 1.29 12.41 8.39
C GLU A 447 -0.23 12.59 8.55
N LEU A 448 -0.77 12.24 9.71
CA LEU A 448 -2.19 12.34 10.03
C LEU A 448 -2.68 13.80 10.07
N THR A 449 -1.82 14.73 10.53
CA THR A 449 -2.17 16.12 10.83
C THR A 449 -1.71 17.14 9.81
N THR A 450 -0.90 16.74 8.81
CA THR A 450 -0.38 17.66 7.79
C THR A 450 -1.35 17.80 6.62
N ILE A 451 -1.57 19.03 6.15
CA ILE A 451 -2.27 19.30 4.92
C ILE A 451 -1.32 19.00 3.75
N GLU A 452 -1.73 18.12 2.86
CA GLU A 452 -0.91 17.75 1.71
C GLU A 452 -0.85 18.88 0.67
N LYS A 453 0.33 19.04 0.02
CA LYS A 453 0.56 20.08 -1.01
C LYS A 453 -0.42 20.05 -2.20
N ILE A 454 -1.10 18.95 -2.40
CA ILE A 454 -2.09 18.79 -3.47
C ILE A 454 -3.33 19.67 -3.30
N PHE A 455 -3.53 20.24 -2.10
CA PHE A 455 -4.65 21.13 -1.79
C PHE A 455 -4.33 22.62 -1.99
N PHE A 456 -3.10 22.97 -2.35
CA PHE A 456 -2.63 24.34 -2.61
C PHE A 456 -2.14 24.49 -4.05
#